data_05fbd48f453706403833eee768a7a38c
#
_entry.id   05fbd48f453706403833eee768a7a38c
#
_cell.length_a   1.000
_cell.length_b   1.000
_cell.length_c   1.000
_cell.angle_alpha   90.00
_cell.angle_beta   90.00
_cell.angle_gamma   90.00
#
_symmetry.space_group_name_H-M   'P 1'
#
loop_
_entity.id
_entity.type
_entity.pdbx_description
1 polymer ?
#
loop_
_entity_poly.entity_id
_entity_poly.type
_entity_poly.pdbx_seq_one_letter_code
_entity_poly.pdbx_strand_id
1 'polypeptide(L)'
;TLGRALCEQTWRQDNDDFASCLRLPLGPVVSVEAVTYIDTDGIEQTVDEADYTLRTDSLGSYVEFGCEYSFPSLNSANAAVSVEFVAGYPVTDGAWTGPAAIKHAIMLLVAHWFENREAVLTGQGAAATTLPLGVDALLAPYRRIHI
;
A
#
# COMPACT_ATOMS: atom_id res chain seq x y z
N THR A 1 2.97 -5.14 11.64
CA THR A 1 2.76 -4.92 10.19
C THR A 1 3.05 -3.46 9.86
N LEU A 2 3.69 -3.16 8.73
CA LEU A 2 4.01 -1.78 8.32
C LEU A 2 2.83 -1.10 7.61
N GLY A 3 1.92 -1.88 6.99
CA GLY A 3 0.85 -1.36 6.15
C GLY A 3 1.35 -0.66 4.89
N ARG A 4 2.49 -1.10 4.36
CA ARG A 4 3.16 -0.54 3.18
C ARG A 4 3.58 -1.62 2.21
N ALA A 5 3.58 -1.32 0.92
CA ALA A 5 4.23 -2.12 -0.10
C ALA A 5 5.74 -1.85 -0.05
N LEU A 6 6.55 -2.90 0.09
CA LEU A 6 8.01 -2.79 0.17
C LEU A 6 8.67 -2.86 -1.20
N CYS A 7 8.12 -3.66 -2.10
CA CYS A 7 8.56 -3.74 -3.49
C CYS A 7 7.44 -3.21 -4.38
N GLU A 8 7.82 -2.71 -5.54
CA GLU A 8 6.88 -2.25 -6.56
C GLU A 8 5.98 -3.40 -7.00
N GLN A 9 4.69 -3.16 -6.95
CA GLN A 9 3.65 -4.12 -7.32
C GLN A 9 2.35 -3.40 -7.67
N THR A 10 1.60 -3.99 -8.61
CA THR A 10 0.30 -3.47 -9.02
C THR A 10 -0.78 -3.98 -8.08
N TRP A 11 -1.64 -3.08 -7.67
CA TRP A 11 -2.78 -3.32 -6.81
C TRP A 11 -4.06 -2.81 -7.44
N ARG A 12 -5.15 -3.48 -7.16
CA ARG A 12 -6.50 -3.02 -7.48
C ARG A 12 -7.28 -2.80 -6.19
N GLN A 13 -7.93 -1.67 -6.11
CA GLN A 13 -8.87 -1.35 -5.04
C GLN A 13 -10.25 -1.15 -5.64
N ASP A 14 -11.21 -1.88 -5.11
CA ASP A 14 -12.60 -1.78 -5.49
C ASP A 14 -13.38 -0.93 -4.47
N ASN A 15 -14.26 -0.08 -4.98
CA ASN A 15 -15.14 0.79 -4.20
C ASN A 15 -16.56 0.65 -4.75
N ASP A 16 -17.55 0.81 -3.89
CA ASP A 16 -18.95 0.65 -4.28
C ASP A 16 -19.48 1.89 -5.03
N ASP A 17 -18.87 3.06 -4.81
CA ASP A 17 -19.32 4.31 -5.39
C ASP A 17 -18.13 5.27 -5.63
N PHE A 18 -18.36 6.28 -6.43
CA PHE A 18 -17.44 7.40 -6.57
C PHE A 18 -17.46 8.29 -5.32
N ALA A 19 -16.30 8.80 -4.99
CA ALA A 19 -16.14 9.87 -4.02
C ALA A 19 -15.22 10.94 -4.61
N SER A 20 -15.32 12.17 -4.16
CA SER A 20 -14.44 13.27 -4.60
C SER A 20 -12.96 12.94 -4.42
N CYS A 21 -12.64 12.08 -3.45
CA CYS A 21 -11.31 11.50 -3.27
C CYS A 21 -11.43 10.02 -2.87
N LEU A 22 -10.71 9.17 -3.59
CA LEU A 22 -10.61 7.73 -3.32
C LEU A 22 -9.24 7.46 -2.68
N ARG A 23 -9.23 7.08 -1.39
CA ARG A 23 -7.99 6.80 -0.68
C ARG A 23 -7.44 5.43 -1.03
N LEU A 24 -6.13 5.38 -1.27
CA LEU A 24 -5.42 4.17 -1.61
C LEU A 24 -4.79 3.55 -0.35
N PRO A 25 -5.04 2.27 -0.06
CA PRO A 25 -4.71 1.64 1.22
C PRO A 25 -3.21 1.40 1.41
N LEU A 26 -2.47 1.27 0.33
CA LEU A 26 -1.05 0.94 0.35
C LEU A 26 -0.22 2.14 -0.12
N GLY A 27 0.98 2.24 0.38
CA GLY A 27 1.92 3.28 -0.03
C GLY A 27 3.38 2.81 0.11
N PRO A 28 4.32 3.55 -0.48
CA PRO A 28 4.10 4.73 -1.33
C PRO A 28 3.44 4.34 -2.66
N VAL A 29 2.51 5.15 -3.15
CA VAL A 29 1.94 4.99 -4.49
C VAL A 29 2.84 5.70 -5.48
N VAL A 30 3.18 5.01 -6.55
CA VAL A 30 4.06 5.50 -7.62
C VAL A 30 3.22 6.12 -8.74
N SER A 31 2.21 5.39 -9.21
CA SER A 31 1.32 5.81 -10.29
C SER A 31 -0.07 5.22 -10.11
N VAL A 32 -1.05 5.83 -10.77
CA VAL A 32 -2.37 5.24 -11.01
C VAL A 32 -2.39 4.82 -12.47
N GLU A 33 -2.68 3.56 -12.73
CA GLU A 33 -2.67 3.00 -14.08
C GLU A 33 -4.03 3.18 -14.77
N ALA A 34 -5.11 2.97 -14.02
CA ALA A 34 -6.46 3.15 -14.52
C ALA A 34 -7.45 3.39 -13.38
N VAL A 35 -8.49 4.17 -13.68
CA VAL A 35 -9.70 4.25 -12.89
C VAL A 35 -10.83 3.76 -13.79
N THR A 36 -11.49 2.66 -13.41
CA THR A 36 -12.58 2.06 -14.18
C THR A 36 -13.86 2.03 -13.37
N TYR A 37 -15.01 2.00 -14.05
CA TYR A 37 -16.30 1.86 -13.41
C TYR A 37 -17.24 1.03 -14.26
N ILE A 38 -18.26 0.44 -13.64
CA ILE A 38 -19.31 -0.31 -14.33
C ILE A 38 -20.53 0.60 -14.45
N ASP A 39 -20.92 0.88 -15.70
CA ASP A 39 -22.08 1.70 -16.01
C ASP A 39 -23.41 0.96 -15.76
N THR A 40 -24.52 1.65 -15.94
CA THR A 40 -25.88 1.10 -15.72
C THR A 40 -26.20 -0.10 -16.61
N ASP A 41 -25.52 -0.25 -17.73
CA ASP A 41 -25.70 -1.35 -18.68
C ASP A 41 -24.80 -2.56 -18.34
N GLY A 42 -23.96 -2.42 -17.29
CA GLY A 42 -23.02 -3.44 -16.85
C GLY A 42 -21.74 -3.49 -17.68
N ILE A 43 -21.44 -2.45 -18.42
CA ILE A 43 -20.23 -2.34 -19.25
C ILE A 43 -19.16 -1.59 -18.47
N GLU A 44 -17.93 -2.11 -18.49
CA GLU A 44 -16.79 -1.45 -17.89
C GLU A 44 -16.36 -0.25 -18.74
N GLN A 45 -16.24 0.89 -18.10
CA GLN A 45 -15.79 2.16 -18.68
C GLN A 45 -14.53 2.62 -17.97
N THR A 46 -13.67 3.36 -18.68
CA THR A 46 -12.45 3.94 -18.10
C THR A 46 -12.61 5.45 -17.99
N VAL A 47 -12.23 6.00 -16.85
CA VAL A 47 -12.18 7.45 -16.61
C VAL A 47 -10.94 8.02 -17.31
N ASP A 48 -11.08 9.17 -17.96
CA ASP A 48 -9.94 9.85 -18.61
C ASP A 48 -8.92 10.29 -17.55
N GLU A 49 -7.64 10.09 -17.84
CA GLU A 49 -6.54 10.47 -16.95
C GLU A 49 -6.52 11.99 -16.63
N ALA A 50 -7.09 12.80 -17.52
CA ALA A 50 -7.23 14.24 -17.30
C ALA A 50 -8.25 14.61 -16.20
N ASP A 51 -9.18 13.70 -15.87
CA ASP A 51 -10.27 13.95 -14.93
C ASP A 51 -9.89 13.66 -13.48
N TYR A 52 -8.74 13.04 -13.23
CA TYR A 52 -8.27 12.75 -11.88
C TYR A 52 -6.79 13.04 -11.69
N THR A 53 -6.39 13.17 -10.44
CA THR A 53 -4.99 13.43 -10.07
C THR A 53 -4.61 12.60 -8.86
N LEU A 54 -3.44 11.95 -8.91
CA LEU A 54 -2.86 11.31 -7.74
C LEU A 54 -2.29 12.37 -6.79
N ARG A 55 -2.76 12.37 -5.56
CA ARG A 55 -2.26 13.24 -4.48
C ARG A 55 -1.81 12.44 -3.28
N THR A 56 -0.96 13.05 -2.47
CA THR A 56 -0.47 12.45 -1.22
C THR A 56 -0.53 13.47 -0.09
N ASP A 57 -1.08 13.04 1.02
CA ASP A 57 -1.13 13.80 2.27
C ASP A 57 -0.52 13.02 3.44
N SER A 58 -0.69 13.51 4.67
CA SER A 58 -0.17 12.86 5.88
C SER A 58 -0.80 11.49 6.17
N LEU A 59 -1.99 11.22 5.63
CA LEU A 59 -2.71 9.96 5.80
C LEU A 59 -2.40 8.95 4.69
N GLY A 60 -1.75 9.38 3.60
CA GLY A 60 -1.35 8.54 2.47
C GLY A 60 -1.77 9.10 1.13
N SER A 61 -1.74 8.26 0.11
CA SER A 61 -2.09 8.65 -1.25
C SER A 61 -3.58 8.47 -1.53
N TYR A 62 -4.11 9.30 -2.41
CA TYR A 62 -5.49 9.25 -2.86
C TYR A 62 -5.61 9.76 -4.29
N VAL A 63 -6.65 9.32 -4.98
CA VAL A 63 -7.07 9.85 -6.27
C VAL A 63 -8.09 10.95 -6.01
N GLU A 64 -7.84 12.15 -6.51
CA GLU A 64 -8.75 13.30 -6.44
C GLU A 64 -9.32 13.55 -7.82
N PHE A 65 -10.65 13.62 -7.92
CA PHE A 65 -11.34 13.98 -9.17
C PHE A 65 -11.46 15.50 -9.29
N GLY A 66 -11.43 15.98 -10.54
CA GLY A 66 -11.60 17.40 -10.82
C GLY A 66 -12.95 17.91 -10.27
N CYS A 67 -12.98 19.17 -9.81
CA CYS A 67 -14.21 19.76 -9.26
C CYS A 67 -15.34 19.90 -10.29
N GLU A 68 -15.01 19.85 -11.57
CA GLU A 68 -15.96 19.89 -12.70
C GLU A 68 -16.32 18.50 -13.22
N TYR A 69 -15.69 17.43 -12.67
CA TYR A 69 -15.98 16.08 -13.10
C TYR A 69 -17.37 15.65 -12.68
N SER A 70 -18.18 15.30 -13.65
CA SER A 70 -19.54 14.79 -13.42
C SER A 70 -19.50 13.28 -13.28
N PHE A 71 -19.71 12.78 -12.07
CA PHE A 71 -19.73 11.34 -11.82
C PHE A 71 -20.84 10.65 -12.62
N PRO A 72 -20.49 9.63 -13.42
CA PRO A 72 -21.49 8.87 -14.17
C PRO A 72 -22.37 8.02 -13.23
N SER A 73 -23.54 7.64 -13.74
CA SER A 73 -24.41 6.71 -13.04
C SER A 73 -23.81 5.31 -13.08
N LEU A 74 -23.74 4.69 -11.92
CA LEU A 74 -23.13 3.37 -11.74
C LEU A 74 -24.19 2.25 -11.77
N ASN A 75 -23.73 1.05 -12.06
CA ASN A 75 -24.50 -0.16 -11.79
C ASN A 75 -24.70 -0.29 -10.26
N SER A 76 -25.85 -0.84 -9.85
CA SER A 76 -26.16 -1.11 -8.44
C SER A 76 -25.38 -2.31 -7.85
N ALA A 77 -24.43 -2.86 -8.58
CA ALA A 77 -23.55 -3.92 -8.09
C ALA A 77 -22.52 -3.37 -7.10
N ASN A 78 -22.09 -4.18 -6.15
CA ASN A 78 -20.95 -3.87 -5.29
C ASN A 78 -19.68 -3.78 -6.13
N ALA A 79 -18.72 -2.99 -5.67
CA ALA A 79 -17.43 -2.81 -6.35
C ALA A 79 -17.58 -2.22 -7.77
N ALA A 80 -18.47 -1.22 -7.92
CA ALA A 80 -18.75 -0.61 -9.22
C ALA A 80 -17.64 0.33 -9.71
N VAL A 81 -16.70 0.76 -8.84
CA VAL A 81 -15.57 1.61 -9.17
C VAL A 81 -14.28 0.92 -8.77
N SER A 82 -13.32 0.84 -9.67
CA SER A 82 -12.01 0.22 -9.41
C SER A 82 -10.88 1.17 -9.72
N VAL A 83 -9.86 1.15 -8.89
CA VAL A 83 -8.62 1.90 -9.10
C VAL A 83 -7.46 0.92 -9.17
N GLU A 84 -6.78 0.87 -10.31
CA GLU A 84 -5.53 0.14 -10.47
C GLU A 84 -4.35 1.09 -10.26
N PHE A 85 -3.43 0.73 -9.40
CA PHE A 85 -2.29 1.58 -9.05
C PHE A 85 -1.04 0.76 -8.74
N VAL A 86 0.11 1.37 -8.95
CA VAL A 86 1.41 0.80 -8.58
C VAL A 86 1.84 1.38 -7.24
N ALA A 87 2.14 0.50 -6.30
CA ALA A 87 2.65 0.89 -4.98
C ALA A 87 3.90 0.10 -4.61
N GLY A 88 4.77 0.75 -3.84
CA GLY A 88 6.02 0.19 -3.36
C GLY A 88 7.22 1.01 -3.77
N TYR A 89 8.39 0.58 -3.34
CA TYR A 89 9.65 1.23 -3.69
C TYR A 89 10.24 0.54 -4.92
N PRO A 90 10.53 1.28 -6.00
CA PRO A 90 11.11 0.72 -7.21
C PRO A 90 12.55 0.24 -6.98
N VAL A 91 13.00 -0.61 -7.89
CA VAL A 91 14.40 -1.00 -8.00
C VAL A 91 15.01 -0.22 -9.16
N THR A 92 15.98 0.65 -8.87
CA THR A 92 16.69 1.44 -9.89
C THR A 92 18.15 1.00 -9.91
N ASP A 93 18.67 0.69 -11.09
CA ASP A 93 20.04 0.21 -11.30
C ASP A 93 20.41 -1.01 -10.42
N GLY A 94 19.47 -1.92 -10.21
CA GLY A 94 19.65 -3.10 -9.37
C GLY A 94 19.65 -2.81 -7.85
N ALA A 95 19.39 -1.58 -7.44
CA ALA A 95 19.30 -1.17 -6.05
C ALA A 95 17.86 -0.83 -5.65
N TRP A 96 17.40 -1.37 -4.54
CA TRP A 96 16.14 -1.01 -3.94
C TRP A 96 16.18 0.42 -3.39
N THR A 97 15.23 1.26 -3.78
CA THR A 97 15.20 2.70 -3.46
C THR A 97 14.50 3.04 -2.14
N GLY A 98 14.00 2.06 -1.43
CA GLY A 98 13.30 2.28 -0.16
C GLY A 98 14.22 2.77 0.97
N PRO A 99 13.62 3.21 2.10
CA PRO A 99 14.36 3.79 3.23
C PRO A 99 15.42 2.84 3.79
N ALA A 100 16.63 3.36 4.03
CA ALA A 100 17.75 2.59 4.58
C ALA A 100 17.41 1.96 5.94
N ALA A 101 16.57 2.61 6.76
CA ALA A 101 16.14 2.07 8.04
C ALA A 101 15.34 0.77 7.90
N ILE A 102 14.50 0.65 6.89
CA ILE A 102 13.76 -0.60 6.61
C ILE A 102 14.74 -1.69 6.17
N LYS A 103 15.71 -1.35 5.31
CA LYS A 103 16.76 -2.29 4.89
C LYS A 103 17.57 -2.79 6.09
N HIS A 104 17.98 -1.89 6.98
CA HIS A 104 18.71 -2.26 8.21
C HIS A 104 17.86 -3.14 9.13
N ALA A 105 16.58 -2.84 9.29
CA ALA A 105 15.67 -3.66 10.10
C ALA A 105 15.55 -5.08 9.54
N ILE A 106 15.47 -5.24 8.21
CA ILE A 106 15.44 -6.55 7.55
C ILE A 106 16.77 -7.30 7.81
N MET A 107 17.90 -6.62 7.67
CA MET A 107 19.22 -7.22 7.92
C MET A 107 19.37 -7.69 9.37
N LEU A 108 18.90 -6.90 10.34
CA LEU A 108 18.88 -7.29 11.76
C LEU A 108 18.01 -8.53 12.01
N LEU A 109 16.84 -8.60 11.37
CA LEU A 109 15.96 -9.78 11.46
C LEU A 109 16.61 -11.01 10.87
N VAL A 110 17.24 -10.89 9.70
CA VAL A 110 17.95 -12.01 9.04
C VAL A 110 19.09 -12.49 9.92
N ALA A 111 19.91 -11.59 10.47
CA ALA A 111 20.99 -11.94 11.38
C ALA A 111 20.47 -12.66 12.64
N HIS A 112 19.39 -12.14 13.23
CA HIS A 112 18.75 -12.74 14.39
C HIS A 112 18.27 -14.17 14.11
N TRP A 113 17.60 -14.40 12.98
CA TRP A 113 17.12 -15.72 12.58
C TRP A 113 18.28 -16.66 12.20
N PHE A 114 19.35 -16.12 11.66
CA PHE A 114 20.54 -16.92 11.36
C PHE A 114 21.23 -17.43 12.63
N GLU A 115 21.32 -16.62 13.67
CA GLU A 115 21.89 -16.98 14.96
C GLU A 115 20.94 -17.89 15.77
N ASN A 116 19.64 -17.70 15.65
CA ASN A 116 18.61 -18.43 16.38
C ASN A 116 17.80 -19.32 15.43
N ARG A 117 18.44 -20.33 14.85
CA ARG A 117 17.81 -21.25 13.89
C ARG A 117 16.77 -22.18 14.51
N GLU A 118 16.84 -22.42 15.82
CA GLU A 118 15.89 -23.27 16.53
C GLU A 118 14.71 -22.43 17.05
N ALA A 119 13.55 -22.64 16.44
CA ALA A 119 12.32 -21.96 16.83
C ALA A 119 11.76 -22.46 18.20
N VAL A 120 12.34 -23.51 18.77
CA VAL A 120 11.93 -24.10 20.04
C VAL A 120 13.12 -24.11 21.00
N LEU A 121 13.12 -23.17 21.91
CA LEU A 121 13.96 -23.23 23.10
C LEU A 121 13.36 -24.27 24.06
N THR A 122 13.88 -25.48 24.07
CA THR A 122 13.64 -26.50 25.09
C THR A 122 14.43 -26.12 26.35
N GLY A 123 13.88 -25.23 27.18
CA GLY A 123 14.50 -24.83 28.45
C GLY A 123 13.56 -23.97 29.31
N GLN A 124 13.63 -24.19 30.62
CA GLN A 124 12.91 -23.35 31.59
C GLN A 124 13.39 -21.90 31.47
N GLY A 125 12.51 -21.01 31.00
CA GLY A 125 12.81 -19.59 30.83
C GLY A 125 12.65 -19.08 29.40
N ALA A 126 11.91 -19.77 28.53
CA ALA A 126 11.57 -19.28 27.19
C ALA A 126 10.75 -18.01 27.30
N ALA A 127 11.42 -16.85 27.43
CA ALA A 127 10.84 -15.59 27.03
C ALA A 127 10.54 -15.70 25.53
N ALA A 128 9.27 -15.53 25.16
CA ALA A 128 8.88 -15.40 23.76
C ALA A 128 9.89 -14.48 23.09
N THR A 129 10.52 -14.95 22.01
CA THR A 129 11.55 -14.19 21.31
C THR A 129 10.92 -12.91 20.80
N THR A 130 10.97 -11.86 21.60
CA THR A 130 10.51 -10.53 21.21
C THR A 130 11.42 -10.06 20.08
N LEU A 131 10.82 -9.48 19.05
CA LEU A 131 11.58 -8.81 18.00
C LEU A 131 12.67 -7.95 18.65
N PRO A 132 13.92 -7.95 18.12
CA PRO A 132 14.94 -7.08 18.64
C PRO A 132 14.42 -5.64 18.75
N LEU A 133 14.55 -5.02 19.91
CA LEU A 133 14.07 -3.64 20.18
C LEU A 133 14.53 -2.64 19.11
N GLY A 134 15.72 -2.85 18.53
CA GLY A 134 16.25 -2.05 17.43
C GLY A 134 15.39 -2.12 16.14
N VAL A 135 14.79 -3.26 15.84
CA VAL A 135 13.91 -3.41 14.65
C VAL A 135 12.64 -2.61 14.82
N ASP A 136 12.02 -2.65 15.99
CA ASP A 136 10.80 -1.87 16.25
C ASP A 136 11.07 -0.36 16.20
N ALA A 137 12.19 0.10 16.76
CA ALA A 137 12.60 1.50 16.72
C ALA A 137 12.85 1.99 15.28
N LEU A 138 13.51 1.18 14.44
CA LEU A 138 13.77 1.51 13.04
C LEU A 138 12.49 1.55 12.20
N LEU A 139 11.51 0.71 12.51
CA LEU A 139 10.28 0.59 11.74
C LEU A 139 9.16 1.52 12.21
N ALA A 140 9.23 2.03 13.43
CA ALA A 140 8.18 2.87 14.03
C ALA A 140 7.76 4.07 13.14
N PRO A 141 8.69 4.86 12.53
CA PRO A 141 8.33 6.00 11.69
C PRO A 141 7.62 5.60 10.39
N TYR A 142 7.75 4.33 9.98
CA TYR A 142 7.21 3.84 8.71
C TYR A 142 5.91 3.06 8.87
N ARG A 143 5.44 2.87 10.09
CA ARG A 143 4.14 2.23 10.34
C ARG A 143 3.02 3.16 9.93
N ARG A 144 2.10 2.65 9.11
CA ARG A 144 0.88 3.36 8.77
C ARG A 144 -0.14 3.15 9.90
N ILE A 145 -0.66 4.24 10.42
CA ILE A 145 -1.77 4.21 11.39
C ILE A 145 -3.05 4.22 10.58
N HIS A 146 -3.84 3.17 10.69
CA HIS A 146 -5.21 3.15 10.19
C HIS A 146 -6.10 3.76 11.27
N ILE A 147 -6.72 4.87 10.96
CA ILE A 147 -7.74 5.54 11.78
C ILE A 147 -9.09 5.16 11.23
#